data_9531601ea8dfc453dab8fc54c9abe51e
#
_entry.id   9531601ea8dfc453dab8fc54c9abe51e
#
_cell.length_a   1.000
_cell.length_b   1.000
_cell.length_c   1.000
_cell.angle_alpha   90.00
_cell.angle_beta   90.00
_cell.angle_gamma   90.00
#
_symmetry.space_group_name_H-M   'P 1'
#
loop_
_entity.id
_entity.type
_entity.pdbx_description
1 polymer ?
#
loop_
_entity_poly.entity_id
_entity_poly.type
_entity_poly.pdbx_seq_one_letter_code
_entity_poly.pdbx_strand_id
1 'polypeptide(L)'
;MKLKRSVVVCAFTLALLCPPAARSQAQNQPVTIAYQLTHSVNDDLSLSPDGREFVYISEVAGKEQLFRVGIDGKNPRQLTHNDADHEDPAWSPDGTRIAFVLIKDGLEQIHLMNADGSAVEPLTPVEVKTIHPNWSPDSRSIAYCTDDDLHPPAKNASEIYSIEVASRQITKLISGGVNTYPAWSPDGKKMAFRRMVGENNSEVFIANRDGTGARNLTNDPAFDGWPAWSPDGSKIAFASNRNRSYEVYIMNPDGSAVQKVASTEGRATAPKWSPDGRTIYFPLCRKVDFAFDCQIFAARLDAFSR
;
A
#
# COMPACT_ATOMS: atom_id res chain seq x y z
N MET A 1 -64.71 62.67 -0.89
CA MET A 1 -64.56 61.33 -0.36
C MET A 1 -63.11 60.94 -0.54
N LYS A 2 -62.24 61.22 0.45
CA LYS A 2 -60.79 60.95 0.38
C LYS A 2 -60.43 59.99 1.49
N LEU A 3 -59.99 58.78 1.12
CA LEU A 3 -59.47 57.77 2.04
C LEU A 3 -58.08 58.18 2.56
N LYS A 4 -57.96 58.26 3.84
CA LYS A 4 -56.64 58.36 4.51
C LYS A 4 -56.00 56.97 4.66
N ARG A 5 -54.84 56.81 4.08
CA ARG A 5 -53.96 55.64 4.32
C ARG A 5 -53.13 55.88 5.57
N SER A 6 -53.29 55.06 6.57
CA SER A 6 -52.40 54.98 7.75
C SER A 6 -51.17 54.17 7.36
N VAL A 7 -49.99 54.75 7.56
CA VAL A 7 -48.72 54.10 7.39
C VAL A 7 -48.34 53.48 8.74
N VAL A 8 -48.31 52.15 8.79
CA VAL A 8 -47.72 51.43 9.92
C VAL A 8 -46.21 51.21 9.63
N VAL A 9 -45.37 51.85 10.44
CA VAL A 9 -43.92 51.64 10.39
C VAL A 9 -43.63 50.40 11.21
N CYS A 10 -43.34 49.28 10.57
CA CYS A 10 -42.71 48.12 11.21
C CYS A 10 -41.21 48.30 11.20
N ALA A 11 -40.60 48.47 12.37
CA ALA A 11 -39.17 48.43 12.56
C ALA A 11 -38.70 46.97 12.47
N PHE A 12 -38.06 46.64 11.36
CA PHE A 12 -37.33 45.38 11.23
C PHE A 12 -35.93 45.56 11.83
N THR A 13 -35.68 44.93 12.97
CA THR A 13 -34.33 44.70 13.49
C THR A 13 -33.65 43.68 12.62
N LEU A 14 -32.71 44.10 11.78
CA LEU A 14 -31.83 43.25 10.99
C LEU A 14 -30.83 42.58 11.94
N ALA A 15 -31.09 41.34 12.34
CA ALA A 15 -30.07 40.47 12.93
C ALA A 15 -29.10 40.09 11.83
N LEU A 16 -27.90 40.64 11.84
CA LEU A 16 -26.77 40.16 11.03
C LEU A 16 -26.41 38.76 11.47
N LEU A 17 -26.94 37.79 10.75
CA LEU A 17 -26.43 36.40 10.75
C LEU A 17 -25.10 36.41 9.99
N CYS A 18 -23.98 36.46 10.73
CA CYS A 18 -22.70 36.09 10.19
C CYS A 18 -22.77 34.66 9.66
N PRO A 19 -22.47 34.41 8.37
CA PRO A 19 -22.34 33.04 7.89
C PRO A 19 -21.18 32.40 8.66
N PRO A 20 -21.30 31.11 9.05
CA PRO A 20 -20.17 30.41 9.62
C PRO A 20 -19.02 30.46 8.63
N ALA A 21 -17.87 30.94 9.09
CA ALA A 21 -16.65 30.95 8.32
C ALA A 21 -16.45 29.56 7.73
N ALA A 22 -16.55 29.46 6.40
CA ALA A 22 -16.15 28.27 5.67
C ALA A 22 -14.68 28.01 6.05
N ARG A 23 -14.44 27.04 6.91
CA ARG A 23 -13.10 26.50 7.13
C ARG A 23 -12.64 26.01 5.76
N SER A 24 -11.79 26.77 5.13
CA SER A 24 -11.00 26.36 3.99
C SER A 24 -10.28 25.07 4.43
N GLN A 25 -10.79 23.92 3.99
CA GLN A 25 -9.99 22.71 3.98
C GLN A 25 -8.86 23.01 3.00
N ALA A 26 -7.70 23.35 3.53
CA ALA A 26 -6.48 23.38 2.74
C ALA A 26 -6.32 21.96 2.17
N GLN A 27 -6.71 21.78 0.92
CA GLN A 27 -6.49 20.53 0.19
C GLN A 27 -4.99 20.41 0.06
N ASN A 28 -4.38 19.52 0.86
CA ASN A 28 -3.00 19.14 0.68
C ASN A 28 -2.89 18.46 -0.67
N GLN A 29 -2.41 19.22 -1.66
CA GLN A 29 -2.07 18.66 -2.96
C GLN A 29 -0.87 17.74 -2.78
N PRO A 30 -0.90 16.50 -3.30
CA PRO A 30 0.25 15.63 -3.26
C PRO A 30 1.41 16.30 -3.99
N VAL A 31 2.58 16.28 -3.38
CA VAL A 31 3.81 16.71 -4.07
C VAL A 31 4.15 15.61 -5.06
N THR A 32 4.00 15.89 -6.35
CA THR A 32 4.38 14.96 -7.42
C THR A 32 5.89 14.83 -7.43
N ILE A 33 6.42 13.69 -7.03
CA ILE A 33 7.75 13.24 -7.41
C ILE A 33 7.50 12.35 -8.63
N ALA A 34 7.48 12.96 -9.82
CA ALA A 34 7.19 12.23 -11.04
C ALA A 34 8.39 11.37 -11.43
N TYR A 35 8.36 10.11 -11.04
CA TYR A 35 9.13 9.11 -11.75
C TYR A 35 8.17 8.45 -12.73
N GLN A 36 8.40 8.65 -14.00
CA GLN A 36 7.73 7.88 -15.02
C GLN A 36 8.33 6.47 -14.95
N LEU A 37 7.63 5.57 -14.27
CA LEU A 37 7.89 4.14 -14.36
C LEU A 37 7.37 3.73 -15.73
N THR A 38 8.28 3.49 -16.66
CA THR A 38 7.92 3.14 -18.04
C THR A 38 7.11 1.85 -18.05
N HIS A 39 5.84 1.95 -18.43
CA HIS A 39 4.99 0.88 -18.98
C HIS A 39 4.82 -0.40 -18.16
N SER A 40 4.77 -0.37 -16.84
CA SER A 40 4.29 -1.52 -16.11
C SER A 40 3.03 -1.18 -15.31
N VAL A 41 2.05 -2.04 -15.43
CA VAL A 41 0.77 -2.00 -14.70
C VAL A 41 0.97 -2.32 -13.20
N ASN A 42 2.20 -2.36 -12.73
CA ASN A 42 2.53 -2.94 -11.45
C ASN A 42 2.49 -1.90 -10.32
N ASP A 43 1.66 -2.23 -9.34
CA ASP A 43 1.38 -1.45 -8.14
C ASP A 43 2.47 -1.57 -7.06
N ASP A 44 3.58 -2.29 -7.31
CA ASP A 44 4.52 -2.67 -6.27
C ASP A 44 5.87 -1.99 -6.40
N LEU A 45 6.18 -1.26 -5.35
CA LEU A 45 7.48 -0.65 -5.14
C LEU A 45 7.96 -0.93 -3.70
N SER A 46 9.26 -0.93 -3.49
CA SER A 46 9.85 -0.99 -2.16
C SER A 46 10.84 0.15 -1.96
N LEU A 47 10.73 0.83 -0.82
CA LEU A 47 11.67 1.88 -0.43
C LEU A 47 12.82 1.25 0.35
N SER A 48 14.05 1.70 0.09
CA SER A 48 15.22 1.33 0.90
C SER A 48 15.06 1.80 2.34
N PRO A 49 15.60 1.07 3.34
CA PRO A 49 15.43 1.45 4.75
C PRO A 49 16.05 2.81 5.12
N ASP A 50 17.02 3.31 4.33
CA ASP A 50 17.57 4.65 4.49
C ASP A 50 16.77 5.74 3.75
N GLY A 51 15.73 5.36 3.01
CA GLY A 51 14.82 6.26 2.28
C GLY A 51 15.43 6.92 1.04
N ARG A 52 16.53 6.42 0.51
CA ARG A 52 17.25 7.05 -0.60
C ARG A 52 16.94 6.47 -1.97
N GLU A 53 16.40 5.27 -2.04
CA GLU A 53 16.20 4.54 -3.28
C GLU A 53 14.89 3.76 -3.27
N PHE A 54 14.36 3.52 -4.47
CA PHE A 54 13.28 2.56 -4.72
C PHE A 54 13.82 1.35 -5.46
N VAL A 55 13.25 0.18 -5.17
CA VAL A 55 13.20 -0.95 -6.09
C VAL A 55 11.79 -0.99 -6.67
N TYR A 56 11.69 -1.14 -7.97
CA TYR A 56 10.45 -1.10 -8.73
C TYR A 56 10.52 -2.04 -9.94
N ILE A 57 9.38 -2.24 -10.58
CA ILE A 57 9.24 -3.10 -11.75
C ILE A 57 9.17 -2.25 -13.01
N SER A 58 9.85 -2.69 -14.07
CA SER A 58 9.75 -2.10 -15.40
C SER A 58 9.86 -3.18 -16.46
N GLU A 59 9.08 -3.05 -17.53
CA GLU A 59 9.10 -4.01 -18.62
C GLU A 59 10.34 -3.83 -19.52
N VAL A 60 11.01 -4.94 -19.80
CA VAL A 60 12.12 -5.04 -20.76
C VAL A 60 11.88 -6.22 -21.68
N ALA A 61 11.73 -5.95 -22.97
CA ALA A 61 11.50 -6.98 -23.99
C ALA A 61 10.31 -7.91 -23.70
N GLY A 62 9.22 -7.39 -23.14
CA GLY A 62 8.01 -8.14 -22.80
C GLY A 62 8.12 -8.95 -21.51
N LYS A 63 9.11 -8.65 -20.66
CA LYS A 63 9.32 -9.27 -19.35
C LYS A 63 9.43 -8.20 -18.27
N GLU A 64 8.77 -8.44 -17.15
CA GLU A 64 8.88 -7.58 -15.97
C GLU A 64 10.21 -7.81 -15.26
N GLN A 65 10.97 -6.76 -15.09
CA GLN A 65 12.30 -6.80 -14.49
C GLN A 65 12.40 -5.83 -13.32
N LEU A 66 13.22 -6.16 -12.33
CA LEU A 66 13.47 -5.30 -11.18
C LEU A 66 14.54 -4.26 -11.52
N PHE A 67 14.24 -3.03 -11.13
CA PHE A 67 15.13 -1.88 -11.24
C PHE A 67 15.29 -1.20 -9.88
N ARG A 68 16.43 -0.58 -9.69
CA ARG A 68 16.73 0.30 -8.55
C ARG A 68 16.93 1.72 -9.07
N VAL A 69 16.40 2.72 -8.37
CA VAL A 69 16.49 4.13 -8.74
C VAL A 69 16.59 5.01 -7.49
N GLY A 70 17.33 6.11 -7.57
CA GLY A 70 17.35 7.11 -6.50
C GLY A 70 15.98 7.71 -6.24
N ILE A 71 15.70 8.16 -5.02
CA ILE A 71 14.43 8.79 -4.64
C ILE A 71 14.13 10.05 -5.47
N ASP A 72 15.14 10.62 -6.13
CA ASP A 72 15.03 11.74 -7.06
C ASP A 72 14.83 11.31 -8.53
N GLY A 73 14.65 10.01 -8.80
CA GLY A 73 14.46 9.42 -10.14
C GLY A 73 15.74 9.29 -10.95
N LYS A 74 16.89 9.57 -10.36
CA LYS A 74 18.15 9.50 -11.09
C LYS A 74 18.86 8.16 -10.91
N ASN A 75 19.73 7.85 -11.86
CA ASN A 75 20.58 6.66 -11.88
C ASN A 75 19.80 5.35 -11.82
N PRO A 76 18.81 5.12 -12.71
CA PRO A 76 18.12 3.83 -12.77
C PRO A 76 19.11 2.73 -13.13
N ARG A 77 19.02 1.60 -12.44
CA ARG A 77 19.85 0.42 -12.66
C ARG A 77 19.00 -0.82 -12.67
N GLN A 78 19.07 -1.61 -13.71
CA GLN A 78 18.43 -2.92 -13.79
C GLN A 78 19.13 -3.91 -12.87
N LEU A 79 18.35 -4.68 -12.08
CA LEU A 79 18.85 -5.68 -11.14
C LEU A 79 18.70 -7.11 -11.68
N THR A 80 17.66 -7.39 -12.46
CA THR A 80 17.39 -8.72 -13.03
C THR A 80 17.45 -8.69 -14.54
N HIS A 81 17.97 -9.77 -15.18
CA HIS A 81 18.28 -9.80 -16.62
C HIS A 81 17.92 -11.13 -17.29
N ASN A 82 17.03 -11.94 -16.68
CA ASN A 82 16.67 -13.25 -17.18
C ASN A 82 15.32 -13.26 -17.93
N ASP A 83 14.94 -14.41 -18.48
CA ASP A 83 13.69 -14.63 -19.22
C ASP A 83 12.54 -15.07 -18.29
N ALA A 84 12.36 -14.37 -17.17
CA ALA A 84 11.26 -14.57 -16.22
C ALA A 84 10.66 -13.22 -15.86
N ASP A 85 9.43 -13.20 -15.37
CA ASP A 85 8.81 -12.01 -14.80
C ASP A 85 9.16 -11.93 -13.31
N HIS A 86 9.28 -10.71 -12.80
CA HIS A 86 9.68 -10.43 -11.42
C HIS A 86 8.73 -9.42 -10.83
N GLU A 87 8.14 -9.76 -9.67
CA GLU A 87 7.13 -8.95 -8.98
C GLU A 87 7.43 -8.80 -7.49
N ASP A 88 6.62 -7.99 -6.81
CA ASP A 88 6.57 -7.84 -5.35
C ASP A 88 7.93 -7.59 -4.67
N PRO A 89 8.76 -6.64 -5.11
CA PRO A 89 10.02 -6.40 -4.45
C PRO A 89 9.83 -5.93 -3.00
N ALA A 90 10.61 -6.49 -2.09
CA ALA A 90 10.61 -6.12 -0.68
C ALA A 90 12.04 -5.98 -0.17
N TRP A 91 12.46 -4.76 0.17
CA TRP A 91 13.77 -4.51 0.74
C TRP A 91 13.84 -4.97 2.19
N SER A 92 14.93 -5.64 2.58
CA SER A 92 15.14 -6.03 3.98
C SER A 92 15.40 -4.79 4.85
N PRO A 93 14.91 -4.75 6.11
CA PRO A 93 15.13 -3.63 7.03
C PRO A 93 16.60 -3.30 7.31
N ASP A 94 17.51 -4.28 7.20
CA ASP A 94 18.96 -4.06 7.33
C ASP A 94 19.62 -3.51 6.05
N GLY A 95 18.86 -3.39 4.96
CA GLY A 95 19.31 -2.85 3.68
C GLY A 95 20.22 -3.77 2.86
N THR A 96 20.41 -5.01 3.28
CA THR A 96 21.38 -5.92 2.64
C THR A 96 20.81 -6.77 1.52
N ARG A 97 19.48 -7.05 1.56
CA ARG A 97 18.82 -7.98 0.65
C ARG A 97 17.51 -7.40 0.10
N ILE A 98 17.07 -7.98 -1.01
CA ILE A 98 15.75 -7.78 -1.61
C ILE A 98 15.12 -9.15 -1.77
N ALA A 99 13.90 -9.31 -1.23
CA ALA A 99 13.01 -10.42 -1.55
C ALA A 99 12.14 -10.01 -2.74
N PHE A 100 11.79 -10.94 -3.62
CA PHE A 100 10.93 -10.70 -4.76
C PHE A 100 10.27 -11.98 -5.24
N VAL A 101 9.21 -11.89 -6.00
CA VAL A 101 8.58 -13.02 -6.66
C VAL A 101 9.20 -13.20 -8.05
N LEU A 102 9.65 -14.41 -8.35
CA LEU A 102 10.05 -14.83 -9.68
C LEU A 102 8.95 -15.68 -10.28
N ILE A 103 8.47 -15.30 -11.46
CA ILE A 103 7.40 -16.00 -12.19
C ILE A 103 7.99 -16.63 -13.43
N LYS A 104 8.00 -17.96 -13.45
CA LYS A 104 8.47 -18.73 -14.58
C LYS A 104 7.62 -19.98 -14.77
N ASP A 105 7.24 -20.25 -16.01
CA ASP A 105 6.44 -21.41 -16.40
C ASP A 105 5.14 -21.56 -15.59
N GLY A 106 4.53 -20.42 -15.17
CA GLY A 106 3.33 -20.37 -14.35
C GLY A 106 3.54 -20.62 -12.85
N LEU A 107 4.79 -20.73 -12.41
CA LEU A 107 5.17 -20.89 -11.01
C LEU A 107 5.61 -19.54 -10.44
N GLU A 108 5.05 -19.17 -9.29
CA GLU A 108 5.35 -17.95 -8.55
C GLU A 108 6.10 -18.33 -7.28
N GLN A 109 7.37 -17.93 -7.18
CA GLN A 109 8.25 -18.34 -6.08
C GLN A 109 9.02 -17.14 -5.53
N ILE A 110 9.05 -16.99 -4.21
CA ILE A 110 9.86 -15.97 -3.58
C ILE A 110 11.34 -16.34 -3.65
N HIS A 111 12.13 -15.40 -4.16
CA HIS A 111 13.57 -15.43 -4.25
C HIS A 111 14.19 -14.34 -3.40
N LEU A 112 15.46 -14.49 -3.08
CA LEU A 112 16.30 -13.48 -2.45
C LEU A 112 17.43 -13.08 -3.38
N MET A 113 17.86 -11.83 -3.29
CA MET A 113 19.12 -11.34 -3.87
C MET A 113 19.77 -10.33 -2.93
N ASN A 114 21.04 -10.07 -3.12
CA ASN A 114 21.70 -8.93 -2.50
C ASN A 114 21.11 -7.61 -3.02
N ALA A 115 21.24 -6.54 -2.25
CA ALA A 115 20.73 -5.22 -2.64
C ALA A 115 21.33 -4.66 -3.96
N ASP A 116 22.46 -5.22 -4.43
CA ASP A 116 23.09 -4.89 -5.70
C ASP A 116 22.61 -5.73 -6.90
N GLY A 117 21.70 -6.69 -6.68
CA GLY A 117 21.17 -7.60 -7.68
C GLY A 117 21.94 -8.92 -7.80
N SER A 118 23.02 -9.11 -7.05
CA SER A 118 23.81 -10.34 -7.06
C SER A 118 23.23 -11.43 -6.17
N ALA A 119 23.77 -12.66 -6.27
CA ALA A 119 23.45 -13.80 -5.42
C ALA A 119 21.94 -14.15 -5.36
N VAL A 120 21.30 -14.23 -6.52
CA VAL A 120 19.89 -14.65 -6.61
C VAL A 120 19.75 -16.12 -6.20
N GLU A 121 18.89 -16.38 -5.21
CA GLU A 121 18.59 -17.73 -4.72
C GLU A 121 17.10 -17.92 -4.40
N PRO A 122 16.51 -19.11 -4.61
CA PRO A 122 15.14 -19.37 -4.19
C PRO A 122 15.04 -19.41 -2.65
N LEU A 123 13.95 -18.88 -2.12
CA LEU A 123 13.66 -18.90 -0.69
C LEU A 123 12.57 -19.92 -0.33
N THR A 124 11.45 -19.89 -1.03
CA THR A 124 10.27 -20.71 -0.75
C THR A 124 10.25 -21.98 -1.60
N PRO A 125 9.53 -23.05 -1.19
CA PRO A 125 9.30 -24.23 -2.04
C PRO A 125 8.61 -23.86 -3.36
N VAL A 126 8.93 -24.63 -4.42
CA VAL A 126 8.39 -24.38 -5.77
C VAL A 126 6.99 -24.98 -5.98
N GLU A 127 6.56 -25.87 -5.10
CA GLU A 127 5.29 -26.61 -5.25
C GLU A 127 4.05 -25.79 -4.92
N VAL A 128 4.23 -24.60 -4.32
CA VAL A 128 3.15 -23.72 -3.89
C VAL A 128 3.46 -22.32 -4.37
N LYS A 129 2.48 -21.65 -4.97
CA LYS A 129 2.60 -20.19 -5.23
C LYS A 129 2.91 -19.44 -3.94
N THR A 130 3.88 -18.53 -3.99
CA THR A 130 4.28 -17.72 -2.84
C THR A 130 4.53 -16.30 -3.29
N ILE A 131 3.75 -15.36 -2.76
CA ILE A 131 3.68 -13.96 -3.22
C ILE A 131 3.60 -12.99 -2.04
N HIS A 132 3.75 -11.69 -2.33
CA HIS A 132 3.68 -10.57 -1.39
C HIS A 132 4.62 -10.71 -0.19
N PRO A 133 5.94 -10.87 -0.40
CA PRO A 133 6.90 -10.99 0.69
C PRO A 133 6.95 -9.71 1.52
N ASN A 134 6.99 -9.87 2.85
CA ASN A 134 7.18 -8.78 3.79
C ASN A 134 8.15 -9.19 4.91
N TRP A 135 9.27 -8.48 5.00
CA TRP A 135 10.30 -8.77 5.98
C TRP A 135 9.87 -8.47 7.41
N SER A 136 10.24 -9.35 8.34
CA SER A 136 10.19 -9.02 9.77
C SER A 136 11.18 -7.89 10.10
N PRO A 137 10.89 -7.03 11.11
CA PRO A 137 11.74 -5.87 11.43
C PRO A 137 13.19 -6.21 11.76
N ASP A 138 13.46 -7.45 12.21
CA ASP A 138 14.79 -7.96 12.53
C ASP A 138 15.53 -8.58 11.32
N SER A 139 14.95 -8.52 10.13
CA SER A 139 15.47 -9.08 8.86
C SER A 139 15.70 -10.60 8.90
N ARG A 140 15.09 -11.33 9.84
CA ARG A 140 15.32 -12.79 9.99
C ARG A 140 14.26 -13.65 9.32
N SER A 141 13.06 -13.11 9.15
CA SER A 141 11.94 -13.86 8.57
C SER A 141 11.20 -13.04 7.53
N ILE A 142 10.51 -13.73 6.63
CA ILE A 142 9.63 -13.13 5.63
C ILE A 142 8.24 -13.72 5.80
N ALA A 143 7.23 -12.85 5.99
CA ALA A 143 5.83 -13.23 5.85
C ALA A 143 5.44 -13.18 4.37
N TYR A 144 4.58 -14.10 3.93
CA TYR A 144 4.11 -14.20 2.56
C TYR A 144 2.74 -14.86 2.52
N CYS A 145 2.03 -14.73 1.40
CA CYS A 145 0.78 -15.45 1.18
C CYS A 145 0.88 -16.42 -0.01
N THR A 146 -0.09 -17.34 -0.10
CA THR A 146 -0.02 -18.46 -1.05
C THR A 146 -0.80 -18.24 -2.31
N ASP A 147 -1.66 -17.25 -2.39
CA ASP A 147 -2.44 -16.88 -3.57
C ASP A 147 -3.20 -15.58 -3.34
N ASP A 148 -3.45 -14.79 -4.38
CA ASP A 148 -4.32 -13.62 -4.31
C ASP A 148 -5.34 -13.58 -5.46
N ASP A 149 -5.46 -14.67 -6.22
CA ASP A 149 -6.41 -14.75 -7.32
C ASP A 149 -7.85 -14.59 -6.78
N LEU A 150 -8.43 -13.44 -7.10
CA LEU A 150 -9.77 -13.04 -6.70
C LEU A 150 -10.84 -13.43 -7.74
N HIS A 151 -10.43 -14.07 -8.86
CA HIS A 151 -11.33 -14.43 -9.95
C HIS A 151 -11.76 -15.90 -9.89
N PRO A 152 -13.02 -16.22 -10.19
CA PRO A 152 -13.47 -17.60 -10.30
C PRO A 152 -12.74 -18.38 -11.45
N PRO A 153 -12.37 -19.64 -11.23
CA PRO A 153 -12.64 -20.43 -10.03
C PRO A 153 -11.66 -20.12 -8.89
N ALA A 154 -11.90 -19.00 -8.22
CA ALA A 154 -11.04 -18.54 -7.15
C ALA A 154 -10.79 -19.65 -6.14
N LYS A 155 -9.55 -19.83 -5.72
CA LYS A 155 -9.26 -20.64 -4.54
C LYS A 155 -9.99 -20.00 -3.36
N ASN A 156 -10.73 -20.82 -2.62
CA ASN A 156 -11.49 -20.36 -1.45
C ASN A 156 -10.59 -20.01 -0.25
N ALA A 157 -9.26 -20.10 -0.40
CA ALA A 157 -8.32 -19.84 0.68
C ALA A 157 -6.96 -19.39 0.16
N SER A 158 -6.50 -18.24 0.64
CA SER A 158 -5.10 -17.86 0.66
C SER A 158 -4.68 -17.71 2.12
N GLU A 159 -3.55 -18.27 2.46
CA GLU A 159 -3.04 -18.32 3.83
C GLU A 159 -1.75 -17.52 3.96
N ILE A 160 -1.50 -16.97 5.13
CA ILE A 160 -0.25 -16.26 5.40
C ILE A 160 0.68 -17.18 6.22
N TYR A 161 1.89 -17.28 5.73
CA TYR A 161 3.00 -18.01 6.34
C TYR A 161 4.14 -17.06 6.68
N SER A 162 5.05 -17.53 7.51
CA SER A 162 6.35 -16.93 7.72
C SER A 162 7.43 -17.98 7.45
N ILE A 163 8.50 -17.58 6.78
CA ILE A 163 9.69 -18.40 6.59
C ILE A 163 10.89 -17.74 7.25
N GLU A 164 11.64 -18.47 8.07
CA GLU A 164 12.92 -18.03 8.60
C GLU A 164 14.01 -18.16 7.53
N VAL A 165 14.68 -17.07 7.22
CA VAL A 165 15.63 -17.02 6.09
C VAL A 165 16.80 -17.99 6.25
N ALA A 166 17.35 -18.10 7.45
CA ALA A 166 18.52 -18.93 7.70
C ALA A 166 18.21 -20.43 7.75
N SER A 167 17.15 -20.82 8.47
CA SER A 167 16.79 -22.22 8.69
C SER A 167 15.82 -22.77 7.65
N ARG A 168 15.19 -21.91 6.87
CA ARG A 168 14.09 -22.24 5.92
C ARG A 168 12.86 -22.84 6.63
N GLN A 169 12.75 -22.67 7.94
CA GLN A 169 11.59 -23.14 8.69
C GLN A 169 10.35 -22.32 8.35
N ILE A 170 9.28 -23.00 7.94
CA ILE A 170 8.00 -22.38 7.59
C ILE A 170 7.02 -22.55 8.75
N THR A 171 6.32 -21.49 9.08
CA THR A 171 5.26 -21.45 10.09
C THR A 171 4.01 -20.82 9.50
N LYS A 172 2.87 -21.49 9.61
CA LYS A 172 1.56 -20.92 9.23
C LYS A 172 1.12 -19.93 10.30
N LEU A 173 0.77 -18.71 9.90
CA LEU A 173 0.33 -17.63 10.79
C LEU A 173 -1.18 -17.39 10.70
N ILE A 174 -1.72 -17.19 9.50
CA ILE A 174 -3.13 -16.85 9.29
C ILE A 174 -3.75 -17.86 8.35
N SER A 175 -4.92 -18.37 8.73
CA SER A 175 -5.73 -19.29 7.92
C SER A 175 -7.20 -18.89 7.90
N GLY A 176 -7.96 -19.55 7.05
CA GLY A 176 -9.40 -19.33 6.89
C GLY A 176 -9.73 -18.10 6.05
N GLY A 177 -10.19 -18.34 4.82
CA GLY A 177 -10.51 -17.32 3.83
C GLY A 177 -9.30 -16.89 2.99
N VAL A 178 -9.46 -15.83 2.21
CA VAL A 178 -8.41 -15.27 1.36
C VAL A 178 -7.71 -14.15 2.13
N ASN A 179 -6.49 -14.41 2.58
CA ASN A 179 -5.64 -13.51 3.36
C ASN A 179 -4.37 -13.18 2.58
N THR A 180 -4.11 -11.89 2.35
CA THR A 180 -3.01 -11.44 1.48
C THR A 180 -2.37 -10.16 2.03
N TYR A 181 -1.26 -9.73 1.43
CA TYR A 181 -0.53 -8.51 1.77
C TYR A 181 -0.19 -8.40 3.26
N PRO A 182 0.55 -9.37 3.82
CA PRO A 182 1.00 -9.28 5.21
C PRO A 182 1.94 -8.09 5.41
N ALA A 183 1.83 -7.41 6.54
CA ALA A 183 2.69 -6.29 6.92
C ALA A 183 3.00 -6.33 8.42
N TRP A 184 4.25 -6.58 8.78
CA TRP A 184 4.70 -6.58 10.17
C TRP A 184 4.67 -5.18 10.80
N SER A 185 4.26 -5.10 12.06
CA SER A 185 4.46 -3.88 12.85
C SER A 185 5.96 -3.65 13.09
N PRO A 186 6.43 -2.40 13.25
CA PRO A 186 7.86 -2.11 13.46
C PRO A 186 8.47 -2.78 14.69
N ASP A 187 7.66 -3.05 15.72
CA ASP A 187 8.09 -3.77 16.92
C ASP A 187 8.01 -5.31 16.77
N GLY A 188 7.56 -5.80 15.61
CA GLY A 188 7.40 -7.21 15.28
C GLY A 188 6.35 -7.97 16.09
N LYS A 189 5.50 -7.30 16.87
CA LYS A 189 4.50 -7.97 17.73
C LYS A 189 3.15 -8.18 17.06
N LYS A 190 2.85 -7.43 15.99
CA LYS A 190 1.59 -7.47 15.26
C LYS A 190 1.85 -7.66 13.77
N MET A 191 0.80 -8.09 13.08
CA MET A 191 0.74 -8.16 11.63
C MET A 191 -0.58 -7.53 11.17
N ALA A 192 -0.52 -6.58 10.23
CA ALA A 192 -1.67 -6.16 9.46
C ALA A 192 -1.73 -6.99 8.17
N PHE A 193 -2.93 -7.24 7.64
CA PHE A 193 -3.11 -7.98 6.40
C PHE A 193 -4.47 -7.67 5.77
N ARG A 194 -4.63 -7.93 4.49
CA ARG A 194 -5.92 -7.88 3.81
C ARG A 194 -6.63 -9.21 3.96
N ARG A 195 -7.94 -9.19 4.23
CA ARG A 195 -8.83 -10.35 4.18
C ARG A 195 -10.05 -10.05 3.34
N MET A 196 -10.37 -10.95 2.40
CA MET A 196 -11.65 -10.90 1.70
C MET A 196 -12.76 -11.28 2.68
N VAL A 197 -13.80 -10.45 2.74
CA VAL A 197 -14.98 -10.66 3.59
C VAL A 197 -16.26 -10.84 2.76
N GLY A 198 -16.16 -10.68 1.46
CA GLY A 198 -17.21 -10.86 0.46
C GLY A 198 -16.62 -10.91 -0.94
N GLU A 199 -17.46 -11.14 -1.94
CA GLU A 199 -17.04 -11.30 -3.33
C GLU A 199 -16.27 -10.07 -3.88
N ASN A 200 -16.72 -8.87 -3.50
CA ASN A 200 -16.14 -7.60 -3.93
C ASN A 200 -15.76 -6.70 -2.75
N ASN A 201 -15.58 -7.28 -1.57
CA ASN A 201 -15.22 -6.57 -0.35
C ASN A 201 -14.03 -7.22 0.33
N SER A 202 -13.05 -6.39 0.65
CA SER A 202 -11.92 -6.79 1.49
C SER A 202 -11.66 -5.74 2.55
N GLU A 203 -11.08 -6.19 3.65
CA GLU A 203 -10.85 -5.39 4.83
C GLU A 203 -9.41 -5.51 5.30
N VAL A 204 -8.92 -4.48 5.98
CA VAL A 204 -7.66 -4.54 6.70
C VAL A 204 -7.89 -5.15 8.06
N PHE A 205 -7.21 -6.24 8.34
CA PHE A 205 -7.18 -6.93 9.62
C PHE A 205 -5.86 -6.72 10.33
N ILE A 206 -5.87 -6.93 11.64
CA ILE A 206 -4.66 -7.01 12.48
C ILE A 206 -4.70 -8.27 13.32
N ALA A 207 -3.55 -8.92 13.53
CA ALA A 207 -3.38 -10.07 14.41
C ALA A 207 -2.12 -9.91 15.27
N ASN A 208 -1.97 -10.79 16.27
CA ASN A 208 -0.69 -10.97 16.96
C ASN A 208 0.36 -11.58 16.03
N ARG A 209 1.67 -11.52 16.40
CA ARG A 209 2.77 -12.13 15.64
C ARG A 209 2.54 -13.61 15.31
N ASP A 210 1.92 -14.34 16.20
CA ASP A 210 1.59 -15.77 16.04
C ASP A 210 0.29 -16.04 15.27
N GLY A 211 -0.35 -15.01 14.74
CA GLY A 211 -1.61 -15.07 14.00
C GLY A 211 -2.86 -15.10 14.86
N THR A 212 -2.74 -15.18 16.18
CA THR A 212 -3.89 -15.17 17.08
C THR A 212 -4.53 -13.78 17.19
N GLY A 213 -5.78 -13.70 17.67
CA GLY A 213 -6.46 -12.45 17.96
C GLY A 213 -6.76 -11.59 16.74
N ALA A 214 -6.93 -12.21 15.57
CA ALA A 214 -7.26 -11.49 14.32
C ALA A 214 -8.57 -10.72 14.48
N ARG A 215 -8.56 -9.42 14.15
CA ARG A 215 -9.75 -8.56 14.17
C ARG A 215 -9.76 -7.60 12.98
N ASN A 216 -10.95 -7.25 12.52
CA ASN A 216 -11.17 -6.28 11.45
C ASN A 216 -10.88 -4.85 11.96
N LEU A 217 -10.20 -4.03 11.17
CA LEU A 217 -9.89 -2.63 11.46
C LEU A 217 -10.77 -1.65 10.68
N THR A 218 -11.10 -1.96 9.43
CA THR A 218 -11.75 -0.99 8.52
C THR A 218 -13.26 -1.08 8.56
N ASN A 219 -13.82 -2.29 8.56
CA ASN A 219 -15.26 -2.57 8.66
C ASN A 219 -16.12 -1.64 7.77
N ASP A 220 -15.77 -1.56 6.49
CA ASP A 220 -16.37 -0.68 5.47
C ASP A 220 -16.82 -1.53 4.27
N PRO A 221 -17.95 -1.24 3.58
CA PRO A 221 -18.35 -2.00 2.39
C PRO A 221 -17.40 -1.82 1.19
N ALA A 222 -16.39 -0.98 1.30
CA ALA A 222 -15.38 -0.77 0.27
C ALA A 222 -14.35 -1.90 0.22
N PHE A 223 -13.56 -1.90 -0.83
CA PHE A 223 -12.36 -2.73 -0.92
C PHE A 223 -11.20 -2.00 -0.25
N ASP A 224 -10.78 -2.46 0.92
CA ASP A 224 -9.66 -1.95 1.70
C ASP A 224 -8.50 -2.93 1.66
N GLY A 225 -7.26 -2.47 1.40
CA GLY A 225 -6.12 -3.36 1.28
C GLY A 225 -4.76 -2.66 1.30
N TRP A 226 -3.72 -3.44 1.05
CA TRP A 226 -2.32 -2.99 1.02
C TRP A 226 -1.89 -2.25 2.29
N PRO A 227 -2.06 -2.84 3.48
CA PRO A 227 -1.70 -2.17 4.72
C PRO A 227 -0.19 -1.97 4.83
N ALA A 228 0.21 -0.81 5.36
CA ALA A 228 1.60 -0.47 5.63
C ALA A 228 1.70 0.29 6.95
N TRP A 229 2.54 -0.19 7.87
CA TRP A 229 2.78 0.46 9.16
C TRP A 229 3.67 1.68 9.02
N SER A 230 3.37 2.75 9.78
CA SER A 230 4.33 3.83 9.99
C SER A 230 5.56 3.34 10.77
N PRO A 231 6.75 3.93 10.57
CA PRO A 231 7.97 3.48 11.24
C PRO A 231 7.91 3.49 12.77
N ASP A 232 7.12 4.37 13.35
CA ASP A 232 6.89 4.47 14.79
C ASP A 232 5.75 3.55 15.31
N GLY A 233 5.06 2.85 14.40
CA GLY A 233 3.94 1.98 14.73
C GLY A 233 2.65 2.71 15.14
N SER A 234 2.60 4.03 15.06
CA SER A 234 1.44 4.82 15.49
C SER A 234 0.30 4.86 14.48
N LYS A 235 0.57 4.53 13.21
CA LYS A 235 -0.40 4.55 12.10
C LYS A 235 -0.27 3.33 11.20
N ILE A 236 -1.37 3.04 10.49
CA ILE A 236 -1.42 2.12 9.36
C ILE A 236 -1.94 2.89 8.16
N ALA A 237 -1.16 2.93 7.08
CA ALA A 237 -1.63 3.40 5.78
C ALA A 237 -2.27 2.23 5.03
N PHE A 238 -3.27 2.50 4.21
CA PHE A 238 -3.95 1.51 3.38
C PHE A 238 -4.61 2.17 2.17
N ALA A 239 -4.91 1.40 1.15
CA ALA A 239 -5.69 1.89 0.01
C ALA A 239 -7.15 1.46 0.15
N SER A 240 -8.07 2.33 -0.26
CA SER A 240 -9.52 2.12 -0.19
C SER A 240 -10.23 2.73 -1.38
N ASN A 241 -11.24 2.03 -1.90
CA ASN A 241 -12.11 2.57 -2.96
C ASN A 241 -13.44 3.14 -2.43
N ARG A 242 -13.53 3.46 -1.13
CA ARG A 242 -14.75 4.02 -0.47
C ARG A 242 -15.30 5.29 -1.11
N ASN A 243 -14.48 6.02 -1.86
CA ASN A 243 -14.87 7.18 -2.65
C ASN A 243 -14.90 6.90 -4.16
N ARG A 244 -15.18 5.65 -4.57
CA ARG A 244 -15.29 5.16 -5.97
C ARG A 244 -13.97 4.97 -6.72
N SER A 245 -12.87 5.55 -6.26
CA SER A 245 -11.52 5.34 -6.77
C SER A 245 -10.63 4.91 -5.63
N TYR A 246 -9.58 4.13 -5.91
CA TYR A 246 -8.61 3.78 -4.91
C TYR A 246 -7.80 5.02 -4.50
N GLU A 247 -7.86 5.35 -3.23
CA GLU A 247 -7.14 6.46 -2.61
C GLU A 247 -6.42 5.95 -1.36
N VAL A 248 -5.37 6.66 -0.95
CA VAL A 248 -4.59 6.30 0.25
C VAL A 248 -5.21 6.95 1.50
N TYR A 249 -5.38 6.13 2.52
CA TYR A 249 -5.87 6.51 3.85
C TYR A 249 -4.85 6.14 4.92
N ILE A 250 -4.96 6.77 6.09
CA ILE A 250 -4.27 6.38 7.33
C ILE A 250 -5.29 6.18 8.44
N MET A 251 -4.96 5.30 9.39
CA MET A 251 -5.75 5.06 10.61
C MET A 251 -4.83 4.75 11.79
N ASN A 252 -5.38 4.80 13.00
CA ASN A 252 -4.72 4.24 14.18
C ASN A 252 -4.70 2.69 14.12
N PRO A 253 -3.78 2.01 14.84
CA PRO A 253 -3.74 0.55 14.89
C PRO A 253 -4.95 -0.13 15.53
N ASP A 254 -5.82 0.64 16.18
CA ASP A 254 -7.09 0.18 16.69
C ASP A 254 -8.25 0.29 15.68
N GLY A 255 -7.99 0.86 14.48
CA GLY A 255 -8.96 1.11 13.43
C GLY A 255 -9.64 2.48 13.53
N SER A 256 -9.36 3.27 14.55
CA SER A 256 -9.91 4.61 14.72
C SER A 256 -9.21 5.67 13.88
N ALA A 257 -9.80 6.88 13.81
CA ALA A 257 -9.22 8.05 13.16
C ALA A 257 -8.83 7.83 11.69
N VAL A 258 -9.70 7.15 10.93
CA VAL A 258 -9.52 6.96 9.48
C VAL A 258 -9.53 8.33 8.80
N GLN A 259 -8.46 8.64 8.08
CA GLN A 259 -8.26 9.90 7.40
C GLN A 259 -7.67 9.70 6.01
N LYS A 260 -8.23 10.38 5.01
CA LYS A 260 -7.68 10.39 3.66
C LYS A 260 -6.38 11.19 3.62
N VAL A 261 -5.34 10.63 3.00
CA VAL A 261 -4.02 11.26 2.88
C VAL A 261 -3.99 12.28 1.75
N ALA A 262 -4.51 11.90 0.58
CA ALA A 262 -4.55 12.77 -0.59
C ALA A 262 -5.73 12.41 -1.49
N SER A 263 -6.26 13.41 -2.21
CA SER A 263 -7.18 13.19 -3.32
C SER A 263 -6.38 13.10 -4.61
N THR A 264 -6.58 12.02 -5.37
CA THR A 264 -5.87 11.77 -6.61
C THR A 264 -6.85 11.41 -7.72
N GLU A 265 -6.56 11.87 -8.94
CA GLU A 265 -7.27 11.40 -10.14
C GLU A 265 -6.53 10.16 -10.66
N GLY A 266 -7.06 8.98 -10.34
CA GLY A 266 -6.46 7.70 -10.71
C GLY A 266 -6.64 6.66 -9.62
N ARG A 267 -5.91 5.55 -9.75
CA ARG A 267 -5.88 4.44 -8.80
C ARG A 267 -4.59 4.54 -7.97
N ALA A 268 -4.70 4.94 -6.70
CA ALA A 268 -3.60 4.99 -5.75
C ALA A 268 -3.65 3.76 -4.82
N THR A 269 -2.60 2.94 -4.83
CA THR A 269 -2.53 1.66 -4.10
C THR A 269 -1.20 1.52 -3.36
N ALA A 270 -0.99 0.41 -2.68
CA ALA A 270 0.28 -0.06 -2.10
C ALA A 270 1.14 1.02 -1.41
N PRO A 271 0.60 1.78 -0.44
CA PRO A 271 1.34 2.87 0.20
C PRO A 271 2.59 2.37 0.93
N LYS A 272 3.66 3.16 0.89
CA LYS A 272 4.92 2.94 1.62
C LYS A 272 5.30 4.18 2.39
N TRP A 273 5.69 4.02 3.64
CA TRP A 273 6.13 5.13 4.48
C TRP A 273 7.61 5.46 4.25
N SER A 274 7.95 6.75 4.29
CA SER A 274 9.34 7.17 4.46
C SER A 274 9.86 6.78 5.85
N PRO A 275 11.17 6.52 6.01
CA PRO A 275 11.75 6.12 7.30
C PRO A 275 11.52 7.13 8.43
N ASP A 276 11.36 8.43 8.11
CA ASP A 276 11.05 9.48 9.09
C ASP A 276 9.55 9.60 9.41
N GLY A 277 8.69 8.78 8.78
CA GLY A 277 7.24 8.78 9.00
C GLY A 277 6.50 10.02 8.50
N ARG A 278 7.15 10.90 7.73
CA ARG A 278 6.56 12.18 7.29
C ARG A 278 6.02 12.17 5.88
N THR A 279 6.34 11.16 5.10
CA THR A 279 5.92 11.03 3.70
C THR A 279 5.35 9.64 3.46
N ILE A 280 4.29 9.56 2.68
CA ILE A 280 3.77 8.31 2.13
C ILE A 280 3.98 8.34 0.62
N TYR A 281 4.67 7.34 0.11
CA TYR A 281 4.84 7.08 -1.31
C TYR A 281 3.83 6.05 -1.77
N PHE A 282 3.30 6.22 -2.96
CA PHE A 282 2.35 5.27 -3.54
C PHE A 282 2.37 5.34 -5.06
N PRO A 283 2.15 4.22 -5.76
CA PRO A 283 1.89 4.25 -7.19
C PRO A 283 0.52 4.88 -7.44
N LEU A 284 0.44 5.76 -8.43
CA LEU A 284 -0.79 6.31 -8.96
C LEU A 284 -0.90 5.96 -10.44
N CYS A 285 -1.86 5.10 -10.76
CA CYS A 285 -2.11 4.66 -12.11
C CYS A 285 -3.29 5.41 -12.71
N ARG A 286 -3.11 5.96 -13.90
CA ARG A 286 -4.16 6.59 -14.70
C ARG A 286 -4.35 5.81 -15.97
N LYS A 287 -5.60 5.70 -16.40
CA LYS A 287 -5.90 5.10 -17.70
C LYS A 287 -5.57 6.11 -18.79
N VAL A 288 -4.66 5.74 -19.67
CA VAL A 288 -4.30 6.51 -20.87
C VAL A 288 -4.58 5.61 -22.09
N ASP A 289 -5.57 5.94 -22.89
CA ASP A 289 -6.05 5.11 -24.00
C ASP A 289 -6.40 3.68 -23.58
N PHE A 290 -5.64 2.68 -23.99
CA PHE A 290 -5.86 1.27 -23.69
C PHE A 290 -4.87 0.71 -22.64
N ALA A 291 -4.00 1.56 -22.07
CA ALA A 291 -2.97 1.19 -21.09
C ALA A 291 -3.15 1.96 -19.78
N PHE A 292 -2.43 1.55 -18.74
CA PHE A 292 -2.27 2.32 -17.53
C PHE A 292 -0.88 2.98 -17.52
N ASP A 293 -0.85 4.26 -17.19
CA ASP A 293 0.38 5.01 -16.89
C ASP A 293 0.47 5.13 -15.37
N CYS A 294 1.45 4.45 -14.78
CA CYS A 294 1.68 4.42 -13.34
C CYS A 294 2.94 5.22 -12.99
N GLN A 295 2.80 6.10 -12.02
CA GLN A 295 3.90 6.94 -11.52
C GLN A 295 3.94 6.90 -10.00
N ILE A 296 5.12 7.08 -9.40
CA ILE A 296 5.25 7.19 -7.94
C ILE A 296 4.89 8.61 -7.53
N PHE A 297 3.99 8.72 -6.57
CA PHE A 297 3.60 9.96 -5.92
C PHE A 297 4.05 9.97 -4.47
N ALA A 298 4.21 11.18 -3.93
CA ALA A 298 4.52 11.40 -2.52
C ALA A 298 3.49 12.34 -1.89
N ALA A 299 2.96 11.96 -0.74
CA ALA A 299 2.13 12.83 0.10
C ALA A 299 2.84 13.12 1.41
N ARG A 300 3.08 14.40 1.71
CA ARG A 300 3.65 14.84 2.99
C ARG A 300 2.57 14.98 4.05
N LEU A 301 2.87 14.49 5.25
CA LEU A 301 1.94 14.48 6.38
C LEU A 301 2.08 15.68 7.32
N ASP A 302 3.10 16.51 7.18
CA ASP A 302 3.38 17.70 8.03
C ASP A 302 2.22 18.71 8.09
N ALA A 303 1.27 18.61 7.17
CA ALA A 303 0.09 19.46 7.14
C ALA A 303 -1.08 18.97 8.03
N PHE A 304 -0.97 17.79 8.66
CA PHE A 304 -2.01 17.25 9.55
C PHE A 304 -1.80 17.58 11.04
N SER A 305 -0.70 18.25 11.39
CA SER A 305 -0.32 18.60 12.77
C SER A 305 -0.59 20.06 13.11
N ARG A 306 -1.78 20.61 12.75
CA ARG A 306 -2.27 21.89 13.28
C ARG A 306 -3.76 21.86 13.56
#